data_9170f67ab38bd2d9b5113e04acf7a478
#
_entry.id   9170f67ab38bd2d9b5113e04acf7a478
#
_cell.length_a   1.000
_cell.length_b   1.000
_cell.length_c   1.000
_cell.angle_alpha   90.00
_cell.angle_beta   90.00
_cell.angle_gamma   90.00
#
_symmetry.space_group_name_H-M   'P 1'
#
loop_
_entity.id
_entity.type
_entity.pdbx_description
1 polymer ?
#
loop_
_entity_poly.entity_id
_entity_poly.type
_entity_poly.pdbx_seq_one_letter_code
_entity_poly.pdbx_strand_id
1 'polypeptide(L)'
;LRFITCGSVDDGKSTLIGRLLVDSRAVLQDHLAGVQRGGEVDLALLTDGLSAEREQGITIDVAYRYFATEARKFIIGDAPGHEQYTRNMVTAASQADAAVVLVDATKLDWKNPQLALLPQTRRHSLLVHLLRVHSLVFAVNKLDAVADPALAFAHIRAALQQFAQDAGITVAATVPVSALK
;
A
#
# COMPACT_ATOMS: atom_id res chain seq x y z
N LEU A 1 16.89 0.34 2.86
CA LEU A 1 15.81 1.28 2.60
C LEU A 1 14.63 0.94 3.50
N ARG A 2 14.13 1.94 4.25
CA ARG A 2 12.92 1.80 5.05
C ARG A 2 11.77 2.50 4.32
N PHE A 3 10.67 1.80 4.11
CA PHE A 3 9.47 2.43 3.55
C PHE A 3 8.21 1.99 4.29
N ILE A 4 7.19 2.83 4.22
CA ILE A 4 5.87 2.53 4.76
C ILE A 4 4.87 2.33 3.63
N THR A 5 3.85 1.53 3.91
CA THR A 5 2.65 1.42 3.08
C THR A 5 1.52 2.22 3.70
N CYS A 6 0.85 3.04 2.91
CA CYS A 6 -0.28 3.85 3.30
C CYS A 6 -1.46 3.60 2.35
N GLY A 7 -2.66 3.86 2.79
CA GLY A 7 -3.87 3.71 1.98
C GLY A 7 -5.08 3.43 2.87
N SER A 8 -6.27 3.46 2.30
CA SER A 8 -7.50 3.13 3.01
C SER A 8 -7.55 1.66 3.41
N VAL A 9 -8.51 1.35 4.27
CA VAL A 9 -8.87 -0.06 4.55
C VAL A 9 -9.26 -0.73 3.22
N ASP A 10 -8.88 -1.98 3.05
CA ASP A 10 -9.14 -2.80 1.88
C ASP A 10 -8.48 -2.32 0.56
N ASP A 11 -7.57 -1.34 0.58
CA ASP A 11 -6.79 -0.97 -0.60
C ASP A 11 -5.74 -2.04 -0.99
N GLY A 12 -5.55 -3.05 -0.11
CA GLY A 12 -4.64 -4.18 -0.37
C GLY A 12 -3.23 -3.98 0.16
N LYS A 13 -3.03 -3.17 1.22
CA LYS A 13 -1.72 -2.96 1.86
C LYS A 13 -1.09 -4.26 2.33
N SER A 14 -1.78 -4.98 3.22
CA SER A 14 -1.29 -6.25 3.78
C SER A 14 -1.09 -7.31 2.69
N THR A 15 -1.97 -7.34 1.69
CA THR A 15 -1.83 -8.22 0.52
C THR A 15 -0.57 -7.91 -0.28
N LEU A 16 -0.29 -6.62 -0.55
CA LEU A 16 0.93 -6.21 -1.25
C LEU A 16 2.19 -6.57 -0.46
N ILE A 17 2.19 -6.33 0.85
CA ILE A 17 3.32 -6.69 1.71
C ILE A 17 3.53 -8.21 1.70
N GLY A 18 2.46 -8.99 1.87
CA GLY A 18 2.52 -10.45 1.80
C GLY A 18 3.10 -10.93 0.47
N ARG A 19 2.67 -10.34 -0.65
CA ARG A 19 3.19 -10.65 -2.00
C ARG A 19 4.69 -10.33 -2.11
N LEU A 20 5.12 -9.17 -1.66
CA LEU A 20 6.55 -8.81 -1.67
C LEU A 20 7.40 -9.77 -0.84
N LEU A 21 6.89 -10.22 0.33
CA LEU A 21 7.59 -11.19 1.18
C LEU A 21 7.69 -12.57 0.52
N VAL A 22 6.63 -13.02 -0.16
CA VAL A 22 6.63 -14.29 -0.89
C VAL A 22 7.58 -14.23 -2.09
N ASP A 23 7.45 -13.21 -2.93
CA ASP A 23 8.23 -13.06 -4.16
C ASP A 23 9.73 -12.86 -3.87
N SER A 24 10.06 -12.20 -2.76
CA SER A 24 11.46 -12.04 -2.30
C SER A 24 12.00 -13.27 -1.57
N ARG A 25 11.21 -14.33 -1.41
CA ARG A 25 11.55 -15.54 -0.65
C ARG A 25 11.95 -15.26 0.81
N ALA A 26 11.39 -14.17 1.37
CA ALA A 26 11.63 -13.79 2.77
C ALA A 26 10.81 -14.62 3.77
N VAL A 27 9.82 -15.37 3.30
CA VAL A 27 8.98 -16.27 4.12
C VAL A 27 9.43 -17.70 3.92
N LEU A 28 9.68 -18.40 5.03
CA LEU A 28 9.99 -19.83 5.01
C LEU A 28 8.78 -20.65 4.55
N GLN A 29 9.02 -21.75 3.82
CA GLN A 29 7.96 -22.60 3.28
C GLN A 29 7.00 -23.14 4.35
N ASP A 30 7.51 -23.40 5.55
CA ASP A 30 6.68 -23.87 6.67
C ASP A 30 5.64 -22.83 7.12
N HIS A 31 5.97 -21.54 7.05
CA HIS A 31 5.03 -20.47 7.33
C HIS A 31 3.98 -20.31 6.25
N LEU A 32 4.35 -20.55 4.98
CA LEU A 32 3.41 -20.53 3.86
C LEU A 32 2.33 -21.63 3.99
N ALA A 33 2.73 -22.82 4.47
CA ALA A 33 1.80 -23.92 4.69
C ALA A 33 0.75 -23.59 5.78
N GLY A 34 1.13 -22.81 6.79
CA GLY A 34 0.25 -22.40 7.90
C GLY A 34 -0.81 -21.34 7.52
N VAL A 35 -0.64 -20.63 6.41
CA VAL A 35 -1.55 -19.55 5.97
C VAL A 35 -2.32 -19.91 4.70
N GLN A 36 -2.30 -21.18 4.27
CA GLN A 36 -3.09 -21.66 3.15
C GLN A 36 -4.56 -21.87 3.54
N ARG A 37 -5.46 -21.26 2.81
CA ARG A 37 -6.90 -21.52 2.88
C ARG A 37 -7.41 -21.97 1.52
N GLY A 38 -7.98 -23.18 1.46
CA GLY A 38 -8.55 -23.70 0.22
C GLY A 38 -7.57 -23.92 -0.93
N GLY A 39 -6.26 -24.06 -0.65
CA GLY A 39 -5.21 -24.26 -1.65
C GLY A 39 -4.52 -22.97 -2.12
N GLU A 40 -5.01 -21.81 -1.71
CA GLU A 40 -4.36 -20.51 -1.97
C GLU A 40 -3.73 -19.94 -0.70
N VAL A 41 -2.62 -19.19 -0.86
CA VAL A 41 -1.95 -18.50 0.25
C VAL A 41 -2.71 -17.22 0.56
N ASP A 42 -3.22 -17.09 1.79
CA ASP A 42 -3.79 -15.83 2.25
C ASP A 42 -2.66 -14.86 2.63
N LEU A 43 -2.33 -14.00 1.68
CA LEU A 43 -1.22 -13.04 1.79
C LEU A 43 -1.42 -12.03 2.93
N ALA A 44 -2.66 -11.72 3.30
CA ALA A 44 -2.94 -10.80 4.40
C ALA A 44 -2.59 -11.43 5.75
N LEU A 45 -2.85 -12.73 5.92
CA LEU A 45 -2.51 -13.46 7.15
C LEU A 45 -1.00 -13.54 7.43
N LEU A 46 -0.15 -13.39 6.41
CA LEU A 46 1.30 -13.32 6.62
C LEU A 46 1.73 -12.06 7.36
N THR A 47 0.93 -11.02 7.32
CA THR A 47 1.25 -9.71 7.90
C THR A 47 0.54 -9.45 9.21
N ASP A 48 -0.57 -10.13 9.50
CA ASP A 48 -1.37 -9.94 10.70
C ASP A 48 -0.67 -10.52 11.94
N GLY A 49 -0.12 -9.64 12.76
CA GLY A 49 0.69 -10.00 13.93
C GLY A 49 -0.10 -10.15 15.23
N LEU A 50 -1.15 -9.34 15.44
CA LEU A 50 -1.92 -9.30 16.68
C LEU A 50 -3.23 -10.08 16.55
N SER A 51 -3.65 -10.74 17.66
CA SER A 51 -4.95 -11.45 17.68
C SER A 51 -6.12 -10.51 17.40
N ALA A 52 -6.07 -9.27 17.92
CA ALA A 52 -7.09 -8.25 17.67
C ALA A 52 -7.13 -7.79 16.19
N GLU A 53 -6.00 -7.79 15.49
CA GLU A 53 -5.93 -7.49 14.06
C GLU A 53 -6.58 -8.60 13.24
N ARG A 54 -6.34 -9.87 13.62
CA ARG A 54 -6.95 -11.03 12.96
C ARG A 54 -8.46 -11.10 13.16
N GLU A 55 -8.95 -10.74 14.36
CA GLU A 55 -10.38 -10.72 14.67
C GLU A 55 -11.12 -9.60 13.94
N GLN A 56 -10.49 -8.43 13.80
CA GLN A 56 -11.10 -7.26 13.16
C GLN A 56 -10.78 -7.15 11.67
N GLY A 57 -9.79 -7.90 11.16
CA GLY A 57 -9.33 -7.83 9.79
C GLY A 57 -8.70 -6.48 9.40
N ILE A 58 -8.13 -5.77 10.38
CA ILE A 58 -7.50 -4.44 10.17
C ILE A 58 -6.16 -4.36 10.91
N THR A 59 -5.22 -3.58 10.37
CA THR A 59 -3.96 -3.24 11.03
C THR A 59 -4.21 -2.18 12.11
N ILE A 60 -3.79 -2.43 13.33
CA ILE A 60 -3.96 -1.54 14.48
C ILE A 60 -2.66 -0.82 14.80
N ASP A 61 -1.55 -1.55 14.87
CA ASP A 61 -0.23 -1.01 15.17
C ASP A 61 0.72 -1.17 13.98
N VAL A 62 1.86 -0.47 14.02
CA VAL A 62 2.86 -0.58 12.96
C VAL A 62 3.62 -1.89 13.08
N ALA A 63 3.46 -2.75 12.10
CA ALA A 63 4.24 -3.97 11.98
C ALA A 63 5.42 -3.76 11.02
N TYR A 64 6.63 -4.11 11.44
CA TYR A 64 7.81 -4.05 10.58
C TYR A 64 8.12 -5.43 10.01
N ARG A 65 8.37 -5.48 8.70
CA ARG A 65 8.77 -6.68 7.96
C ARG A 65 10.07 -6.42 7.23
N TYR A 66 10.80 -7.49 6.99
CA TYR A 66 12.13 -7.41 6.38
C TYR A 66 12.18 -8.31 5.17
N PHE A 67 12.69 -7.79 4.07
CA PHE A 67 13.02 -8.61 2.90
C PHE A 67 14.26 -8.06 2.20
N ALA A 68 14.82 -8.84 1.30
CA ALA A 68 15.98 -8.44 0.53
C ALA A 68 15.82 -8.87 -0.93
N THR A 69 16.29 -8.03 -1.82
CA THR A 69 16.62 -8.41 -3.19
C THR A 69 18.13 -8.57 -3.31
N GLU A 70 18.62 -9.04 -4.44
CA GLU A 70 20.07 -9.09 -4.68
C GLU A 70 20.75 -7.73 -4.54
N ALA A 71 20.03 -6.66 -4.88
CA ALA A 71 20.56 -5.29 -4.87
C ALA A 71 20.44 -4.58 -3.52
N ARG A 72 19.43 -4.90 -2.69
CA ARG A 72 19.14 -4.09 -1.50
C ARG A 72 18.31 -4.82 -0.43
N LYS A 73 18.55 -4.44 0.83
CA LYS A 73 17.70 -4.84 1.97
C LYS A 73 16.63 -3.78 2.22
N PHE A 74 15.42 -4.24 2.55
CA PHE A 74 14.25 -3.41 2.80
C PHE A 74 13.65 -3.69 4.17
N ILE A 75 13.13 -2.62 4.78
CA ILE A 75 12.29 -2.67 5.97
C ILE A 75 10.95 -2.04 5.57
N ILE A 76 9.88 -2.80 5.67
CA ILE A 76 8.52 -2.32 5.41
C ILE A 76 7.85 -2.04 6.74
N GLY A 77 7.29 -0.84 6.90
CA GLY A 77 6.34 -0.53 7.95
C GLY A 77 4.91 -0.63 7.39
N ASP A 78 4.14 -1.58 7.90
CA ASP A 78 2.71 -1.65 7.60
C ASP A 78 1.99 -0.65 8.49
N ALA A 79 1.50 0.44 7.91
CA ALA A 79 0.82 1.49 8.63
C ALA A 79 -0.70 1.28 8.57
N PRO A 80 -1.42 1.44 9.70
CA PRO A 80 -2.87 1.28 9.72
C PRO A 80 -3.57 2.24 8.77
N GLY A 81 -4.60 1.74 8.05
CA GLY A 81 -5.39 2.52 7.11
C GLY A 81 -6.56 3.28 7.74
N HIS A 82 -6.93 2.93 8.96
CA HIS A 82 -8.05 3.54 9.69
C HIS A 82 -7.69 4.92 10.24
N GLU A 83 -8.64 5.87 10.16
CA GLU A 83 -8.44 7.25 10.65
C GLU A 83 -8.08 7.32 12.13
N GLN A 84 -8.67 6.48 12.96
CA GLN A 84 -8.41 6.43 14.40
C GLN A 84 -6.97 6.05 14.76
N TYR A 85 -6.22 5.42 13.85
CA TYR A 85 -4.82 5.01 14.05
C TYR A 85 -3.82 5.92 13.31
N THR A 86 -4.22 7.11 12.89
CA THR A 86 -3.36 8.08 12.19
C THR A 86 -2.06 8.36 12.97
N ARG A 87 -2.10 8.35 14.31
CA ARG A 87 -0.91 8.55 15.15
C ARG A 87 0.17 7.48 14.90
N ASN A 88 -0.22 6.23 14.77
CA ASN A 88 0.71 5.13 14.47
C ASN A 88 1.30 5.27 13.07
N MET A 89 0.50 5.70 12.10
CA MET A 89 0.99 6.04 10.76
C MET A 89 2.03 7.16 10.80
N VAL A 90 1.79 8.24 11.58
CA VAL A 90 2.74 9.36 11.72
C VAL A 90 4.06 8.87 12.28
N THR A 91 4.03 8.02 13.32
CA THR A 91 5.23 7.44 13.91
C THR A 91 6.03 6.61 12.89
N ALA A 92 5.37 5.78 12.11
CA ALA A 92 6.03 4.99 11.07
C ALA A 92 6.62 5.87 9.96
N ALA A 93 5.87 6.87 9.51
CA ALA A 93 6.28 7.78 8.44
C ALA A 93 7.50 8.63 8.82
N SER A 94 7.59 9.07 10.08
CA SER A 94 8.71 9.90 10.55
C SER A 94 10.07 9.22 10.48
N GLN A 95 10.11 7.90 10.37
CA GLN A 95 11.33 7.10 10.27
C GLN A 95 11.55 6.49 8.88
N ALA A 96 10.69 6.79 7.91
CA ALA A 96 10.73 6.18 6.60
C ALA A 96 11.52 7.03 5.59
N ASP A 97 12.29 6.37 4.73
CA ASP A 97 12.97 6.98 3.59
C ASP A 97 11.99 7.20 2.43
N ALA A 98 10.96 6.33 2.33
CA ALA A 98 9.97 6.35 1.28
C ALA A 98 8.59 5.96 1.79
N ALA A 99 7.55 6.35 1.06
CA ALA A 99 6.18 5.91 1.28
C ALA A 99 5.55 5.40 0.00
N VAL A 100 4.84 4.29 0.10
CA VAL A 100 4.02 3.73 -0.96
C VAL A 100 2.56 3.95 -0.57
N VAL A 101 1.88 4.82 -1.31
CA VAL A 101 0.45 5.09 -1.13
C VAL A 101 -0.34 4.23 -2.10
N LEU A 102 -1.08 3.26 -1.57
CA LEU A 102 -1.95 2.41 -2.38
C LEU A 102 -3.23 3.15 -2.74
N VAL A 103 -3.65 2.93 -3.97
CA VAL A 103 -4.87 3.50 -4.55
C VAL A 103 -5.66 2.38 -5.18
N ASP A 104 -6.83 2.06 -4.62
CA ASP A 104 -7.70 1.02 -5.15
C ASP A 104 -8.46 1.54 -6.38
N ALA A 105 -8.14 1.02 -7.56
CA ALA A 105 -8.77 1.42 -8.82
C ALA A 105 -10.28 1.16 -8.83
N THR A 106 -10.75 0.13 -8.11
CA THR A 106 -12.17 -0.24 -8.09
C THR A 106 -13.06 0.72 -7.31
N LYS A 107 -12.45 1.54 -6.44
CA LYS A 107 -13.16 2.53 -5.61
C LYS A 107 -13.30 3.89 -6.29
N LEU A 108 -12.71 4.06 -7.47
CA LEU A 108 -12.69 5.33 -8.22
C LEU A 108 -13.60 5.25 -9.45
N ASP A 109 -14.16 6.38 -9.84
CA ASP A 109 -14.87 6.52 -11.12
C ASP A 109 -13.87 6.62 -12.27
N TRP A 110 -13.14 5.53 -12.50
CA TRP A 110 -12.01 5.46 -13.44
C TRP A 110 -12.42 5.70 -14.91
N LYS A 111 -13.71 5.61 -15.25
CA LYS A 111 -14.21 5.97 -16.58
C LYS A 111 -14.22 7.48 -16.83
N ASN A 112 -14.28 8.26 -15.76
CA ASN A 112 -14.30 9.72 -15.84
C ASN A 112 -12.85 10.25 -15.86
N PRO A 113 -12.44 10.98 -16.92
CA PRO A 113 -11.11 11.59 -16.98
C PRO A 113 -10.87 12.68 -15.91
N GLN A 114 -11.96 13.21 -15.31
CA GLN A 114 -11.93 14.19 -14.22
C GLN A 114 -12.30 13.55 -12.88
N LEU A 115 -11.95 12.30 -12.68
CA LEU A 115 -12.28 11.57 -11.44
C LEU A 115 -11.73 12.28 -10.19
N ALA A 116 -12.51 12.19 -9.10
CA ALA A 116 -12.09 12.67 -7.79
C ALA A 116 -11.35 11.58 -7.02
N LEU A 117 -10.19 11.92 -6.46
CA LEU A 117 -9.45 11.04 -5.57
C LEU A 117 -10.16 10.89 -4.22
N LEU A 118 -10.04 9.71 -3.62
CA LEU A 118 -10.59 9.45 -2.30
C LEU A 118 -9.95 10.37 -1.24
N PRO A 119 -10.73 10.82 -0.25
CA PRO A 119 -10.23 11.67 0.84
C PRO A 119 -9.02 11.09 1.56
N GLN A 120 -9.01 9.77 1.79
CA GLN A 120 -7.89 9.09 2.46
C GLN A 120 -6.61 9.10 1.64
N THR A 121 -6.68 8.91 0.32
CA THR A 121 -5.53 9.01 -0.58
C THR A 121 -4.89 10.39 -0.45
N ARG A 122 -5.70 11.44 -0.48
CA ARG A 122 -5.26 12.84 -0.33
C ARG A 122 -4.64 13.08 1.05
N ARG A 123 -5.32 12.64 2.12
CA ARG A 123 -4.85 12.79 3.51
C ARG A 123 -3.51 12.10 3.74
N HIS A 124 -3.36 10.84 3.35
CA HIS A 124 -2.12 10.10 3.54
C HIS A 124 -0.96 10.72 2.76
N SER A 125 -1.20 11.14 1.53
CA SER A 125 -0.18 11.79 0.70
C SER A 125 0.29 13.11 1.32
N LEU A 126 -0.64 13.93 1.83
CA LEU A 126 -0.30 15.18 2.52
C LEU A 126 0.46 14.93 3.82
N LEU A 127 0.07 13.94 4.62
CA LEU A 127 0.78 13.58 5.85
C LEU A 127 2.23 13.14 5.57
N VAL A 128 2.42 12.28 4.58
CA VAL A 128 3.75 11.83 4.15
C VAL A 128 4.60 13.01 3.70
N HIS A 129 4.02 13.95 2.94
CA HIS A 129 4.70 15.16 2.49
C HIS A 129 5.07 16.07 3.67
N LEU A 130 4.15 16.33 4.60
CA LEU A 130 4.38 17.17 5.79
C LEU A 130 5.47 16.57 6.71
N LEU A 131 5.53 15.24 6.80
CA LEU A 131 6.57 14.53 7.57
C LEU A 131 7.91 14.43 6.82
N ARG A 132 8.01 15.06 5.66
CA ARG A 132 9.23 15.15 4.83
C ARG A 132 9.81 13.79 4.45
N VAL A 133 8.95 12.80 4.20
CA VAL A 133 9.40 11.54 3.61
C VAL A 133 9.94 11.82 2.21
N HIS A 134 11.18 11.41 1.93
CA HIS A 134 11.92 11.85 0.74
C HIS A 134 11.31 11.37 -0.59
N SER A 135 10.70 10.19 -0.60
CA SER A 135 10.17 9.58 -1.82
C SER A 135 8.75 9.12 -1.62
N LEU A 136 7.84 9.58 -2.46
CA LEU A 136 6.46 9.11 -2.50
C LEU A 136 6.22 8.35 -3.81
N VAL A 137 5.68 7.15 -3.70
CA VAL A 137 5.25 6.32 -4.82
C VAL A 137 3.76 6.05 -4.69
N PHE A 138 3.01 6.25 -5.77
CA PHE A 138 1.64 5.77 -5.86
C PHE A 138 1.60 4.38 -6.48
N ALA A 139 0.96 3.43 -5.79
CA ALA A 139 0.70 2.08 -6.30
C ALA A 139 -0.80 1.94 -6.60
N VAL A 140 -1.16 1.98 -7.88
CA VAL A 140 -2.55 1.82 -8.33
C VAL A 140 -2.84 0.33 -8.39
N ASN A 141 -3.60 -0.15 -7.40
CA ASN A 141 -3.87 -1.57 -7.16
C ASN A 141 -5.22 -2.00 -7.70
N LYS A 142 -5.41 -3.30 -7.84
CA LYS A 142 -6.63 -3.97 -8.30
C LYS A 142 -7.04 -3.59 -9.73
N LEU A 143 -6.06 -3.26 -10.57
CA LEU A 143 -6.32 -2.98 -11.99
C LEU A 143 -6.85 -4.20 -12.74
N ASP A 144 -6.54 -5.41 -12.26
CA ASP A 144 -7.08 -6.67 -12.75
C ASP A 144 -8.58 -6.86 -12.51
N ALA A 145 -9.17 -6.08 -11.60
CA ALA A 145 -10.59 -6.12 -11.25
C ALA A 145 -11.44 -5.07 -12.00
N VAL A 146 -10.85 -4.23 -12.84
CA VAL A 146 -11.56 -3.24 -13.66
C VAL A 146 -11.67 -3.69 -15.11
N ALA A 147 -12.71 -3.24 -15.83
CA ALA A 147 -13.00 -3.68 -17.19
C ALA A 147 -11.95 -3.22 -18.22
N ASP A 148 -11.34 -2.04 -18.01
CA ASP A 148 -10.28 -1.50 -18.86
C ASP A 148 -9.11 -1.01 -18.00
N PRO A 149 -8.15 -1.87 -17.67
CA PRO A 149 -7.01 -1.53 -16.80
C PRO A 149 -6.15 -0.38 -17.35
N ALA A 150 -5.97 -0.32 -18.67
CA ALA A 150 -5.13 0.69 -19.29
C ALA A 150 -5.75 2.10 -19.19
N LEU A 151 -7.04 2.22 -19.50
CA LEU A 151 -7.79 3.47 -19.35
C LEU A 151 -7.88 3.89 -17.89
N ALA A 152 -8.21 2.95 -17.00
CA ALA A 152 -8.28 3.21 -15.57
C ALA A 152 -6.95 3.74 -15.02
N PHE A 153 -5.85 3.10 -15.36
CA PHE A 153 -4.52 3.55 -14.94
C PHE A 153 -4.19 4.93 -15.47
N ALA A 154 -4.49 5.22 -16.75
CA ALA A 154 -4.21 6.52 -17.36
C ALA A 154 -4.96 7.66 -16.65
N HIS A 155 -6.25 7.50 -16.40
CA HIS A 155 -7.07 8.52 -15.73
C HIS A 155 -6.68 8.70 -14.26
N ILE A 156 -6.47 7.60 -13.52
CA ILE A 156 -6.05 7.64 -12.11
C ILE A 156 -4.68 8.30 -11.98
N ARG A 157 -3.73 7.92 -12.84
CA ARG A 157 -2.40 8.54 -12.87
C ARG A 157 -2.48 10.04 -13.11
N ALA A 158 -3.28 10.49 -14.08
CA ALA A 158 -3.47 11.91 -14.37
C ALA A 158 -4.02 12.68 -13.16
N ALA A 159 -5.05 12.12 -12.48
CA ALA A 159 -5.64 12.72 -11.27
C ALA A 159 -4.64 12.80 -10.10
N LEU A 160 -3.83 11.74 -9.91
CA LEU A 160 -2.78 11.72 -8.89
C LEU A 160 -1.67 12.74 -9.17
N GLN A 161 -1.25 12.87 -10.43
CA GLN A 161 -0.26 13.86 -10.85
C GLN A 161 -0.77 15.29 -10.65
N GLN A 162 -2.00 15.58 -11.04
CA GLN A 162 -2.60 16.90 -10.83
C GLN A 162 -2.69 17.24 -9.34
N PHE A 163 -3.19 16.32 -8.53
CA PHE A 163 -3.25 16.49 -7.08
C PHE A 163 -1.86 16.76 -6.47
N ALA A 164 -0.85 16.01 -6.89
CA ALA A 164 0.51 16.18 -6.39
C ALA A 164 1.10 17.54 -6.76
N GLN A 165 0.87 18.02 -8.00
CA GLN A 165 1.29 19.34 -8.45
C GLN A 165 0.63 20.44 -7.63
N ASP A 166 -0.70 20.38 -7.44
CA ASP A 166 -1.46 21.37 -6.69
C ASP A 166 -1.02 21.44 -5.22
N ALA A 167 -0.63 20.31 -4.64
CA ALA A 167 -0.18 20.19 -3.26
C ALA A 167 1.34 20.38 -3.06
N GLY A 168 2.10 20.59 -4.14
CA GLY A 168 3.56 20.72 -4.08
C GLY A 168 4.28 19.43 -3.67
N ILE A 169 3.66 18.26 -3.93
CA ILE A 169 4.21 16.94 -3.57
C ILE A 169 5.07 16.43 -4.71
N THR A 170 6.32 16.05 -4.40
CA THR A 170 7.19 15.37 -5.36
C THR A 170 6.88 13.88 -5.37
N VAL A 171 6.43 13.36 -6.50
CA VAL A 171 6.14 11.93 -6.71
C VAL A 171 7.28 11.28 -7.45
N ALA A 172 7.88 10.24 -6.86
CA ALA A 172 8.97 9.50 -7.47
C ALA A 172 8.48 8.61 -8.62
N ALA A 173 7.33 7.97 -8.44
CA ALA A 173 6.71 7.13 -9.46
C ALA A 173 5.21 6.92 -9.19
N THR A 174 4.47 6.60 -10.26
CA THR A 174 3.11 6.02 -10.17
C THR A 174 3.15 4.70 -10.94
N VAL A 175 2.92 3.60 -10.24
CA VAL A 175 3.07 2.24 -10.78
C VAL A 175 1.74 1.48 -10.76
N PRO A 176 1.42 0.71 -11.82
CA PRO A 176 0.30 -0.22 -11.78
C PRO A 176 0.70 -1.48 -11.01
N VAL A 177 -0.18 -1.99 -10.16
CA VAL A 177 0.03 -3.23 -9.43
C VAL A 177 -1.23 -4.10 -9.41
N SER A 178 -1.02 -5.41 -9.27
CA SER A 178 -2.03 -6.38 -8.87
C SER A 178 -1.41 -7.24 -7.78
N ALA A 179 -1.78 -6.98 -6.53
CA ALA A 179 -1.17 -7.68 -5.40
C ALA A 179 -1.63 -9.15 -5.29
N LEU A 180 -2.76 -9.51 -5.91
CA LEU A 180 -3.29 -10.88 -5.88
C LEU A 180 -2.74 -11.77 -7.01
N LYS A 181 -2.30 -11.20 -8.14
CA LYS A 181 -1.90 -11.95 -9.35
C LYS A 181 -0.45 -11.80 -9.71
#